data_3f8e48e8e54c490646e84467456914f8
#
_entry.id   3f8e48e8e54c490646e84467456914f8
#
_cell.length_a   1.000
_cell.length_b   1.000
_cell.length_c   1.000
_cell.angle_alpha   90.00
_cell.angle_beta   90.00
_cell.angle_gamma   90.00
#
_symmetry.space_group_name_H-M   'P 1'
#
loop_
_entity.id
_entity.type
_entity.pdbx_description
1 polymer ?
#
loop_
_entity_poly.entity_id
_entity_poly.type
_entity_poly.pdbx_seq_one_letter_code
_entity_poly.pdbx_strand_id
1 'polypeptide(L)'
;APYDWRTAFQPISHIQSVPAVLVVPPNSPIKTMADFMALGKDGKFTVADSGVGTTNHIAIELIGEATGAKYTLVHYKGSGQAHLDLIAGQVPAQVDQVNAAIGHIKAGKMRAIAVSSDKRVPQLPDVPTMKESGVKGLENFTFSTYTGLFAPAKLPPEILAKLNAAMVTTLADPAVVKRFADLTAETRPSTPQELAAMLDREEKLVVPLIKKLGIKAE
;
A
#
# COMPACT_ATOMS: atom_id res chain seq x y z
N ALA A 1 5.67 -1.27 20.86
CA ALA A 1 5.28 -0.05 21.58
C ALA A 1 5.02 -0.38 23.05
N PRO A 2 5.29 0.53 24.00
CA PRO A 2 5.07 0.31 25.44
C PRO A 2 3.59 0.42 25.86
N TYR A 3 2.67 0.55 24.89
CA TYR A 3 1.23 0.69 25.10
C TYR A 3 0.46 -0.16 24.09
N ASP A 4 -0.76 -0.55 24.46
CA ASP A 4 -1.73 -1.11 23.52
C ASP A 4 -2.44 0.04 22.79
N TRP A 5 -2.19 0.19 21.50
CA TRP A 5 -2.75 1.27 20.68
C TRP A 5 -4.28 1.25 20.66
N ARG A 6 -4.91 0.08 20.79
CA ARG A 6 -6.38 -0.08 20.77
C ARG A 6 -7.06 0.59 21.95
N THR A 7 -6.34 0.62 23.10
CA THR A 7 -6.85 1.22 24.34
C THR A 7 -6.29 2.60 24.59
N ALA A 8 -5.14 2.92 23.98
CA ALA A 8 -4.46 4.21 24.16
C ALA A 8 -5.02 5.31 23.23
N PHE A 9 -5.57 4.94 22.06
CA PHE A 9 -6.06 5.88 21.07
C PHE A 9 -7.52 5.63 20.68
N GLN A 10 -8.18 6.70 20.28
CA GLN A 10 -9.54 6.71 19.76
C GLN A 10 -9.48 7.19 18.31
N PRO A 11 -10.03 6.45 17.33
CA PRO A 11 -10.08 6.88 15.95
C PRO A 11 -11.02 8.07 15.78
N ILE A 12 -10.64 9.00 14.90
CA ILE A 12 -11.45 10.18 14.55
C ILE A 12 -11.94 10.06 13.10
N SER A 13 -11.03 9.94 12.13
CA SER A 13 -11.36 9.81 10.72
C SER A 13 -10.21 9.19 9.95
N HIS A 14 -10.52 8.41 8.93
CA HIS A 14 -9.59 8.10 7.86
C HIS A 14 -9.29 9.39 7.07
N ILE A 15 -8.06 9.56 6.62
CA ILE A 15 -7.63 10.76 5.87
C ILE A 15 -7.42 10.39 4.41
N GLN A 16 -6.55 9.42 4.15
CA GLN A 16 -6.16 9.04 2.80
C GLN A 16 -5.76 7.57 2.69
N SER A 17 -5.87 7.05 1.48
CA SER A 17 -5.23 5.78 1.09
C SER A 17 -4.27 6.01 -0.08
N VAL A 18 -3.16 5.27 -0.06
CA VAL A 18 -2.19 5.21 -1.15
C VAL A 18 -1.99 3.74 -1.52
N PRO A 19 -2.35 3.33 -2.73
CA PRO A 19 -2.15 1.95 -3.15
C PRO A 19 -0.68 1.62 -3.39
N ALA A 20 -0.35 0.34 -3.30
CA ALA A 20 0.92 -0.17 -3.77
C ALA A 20 0.90 -0.33 -5.30
N VAL A 21 2.08 -0.31 -5.90
CA VAL A 21 2.33 -0.58 -7.32
C VAL A 21 3.49 -1.54 -7.46
N LEU A 22 3.32 -2.56 -8.30
CA LEU A 22 4.42 -3.39 -8.77
C LEU A 22 5.11 -2.67 -9.93
N VAL A 23 6.39 -2.40 -9.80
CA VAL A 23 7.22 -1.76 -10.82
C VAL A 23 8.40 -2.63 -11.21
N VAL A 24 8.83 -2.48 -12.45
CA VAL A 24 9.99 -3.16 -13.04
C VAL A 24 10.83 -2.18 -13.85
N PRO A 25 12.09 -2.49 -14.20
CA PRO A 25 12.87 -1.70 -15.16
C PRO A 25 12.11 -1.53 -16.48
N PRO A 26 12.29 -0.42 -17.21
CA PRO A 26 11.52 -0.14 -18.44
C PRO A 26 11.69 -1.21 -19.51
N ASN A 27 12.89 -1.82 -19.59
CA ASN A 27 13.23 -2.87 -20.56
C ASN A 27 12.99 -4.30 -20.04
N SER A 28 12.35 -4.44 -18.88
CA SER A 28 12.05 -5.75 -18.29
C SER A 28 11.18 -6.61 -19.24
N PRO A 29 11.41 -7.93 -19.30
CA PRO A 29 10.52 -8.85 -20.00
C PRO A 29 9.15 -8.99 -19.32
N ILE A 30 9.04 -8.62 -18.04
CA ILE A 30 7.79 -8.66 -17.27
C ILE A 30 6.87 -7.53 -17.75
N LYS A 31 5.75 -7.88 -18.37
CA LYS A 31 4.77 -6.92 -18.90
C LYS A 31 3.42 -6.99 -18.18
N THR A 32 3.14 -8.11 -17.54
CA THR A 32 1.85 -8.40 -16.88
C THR A 32 2.06 -9.00 -15.50
N MET A 33 1.00 -9.02 -14.69
CA MET A 33 1.01 -9.78 -13.41
C MET A 33 1.22 -11.28 -13.65
N ALA A 34 0.72 -11.84 -14.76
CA ALA A 34 0.94 -13.25 -15.09
C ALA A 34 2.43 -13.55 -15.32
N ASP A 35 3.15 -12.66 -16.02
CA ASP A 35 4.60 -12.79 -16.20
C ASP A 35 5.33 -12.76 -14.85
N PHE A 36 4.95 -11.83 -13.97
CA PHE A 36 5.51 -11.72 -12.62
C PHE A 36 5.24 -12.98 -11.78
N MET A 37 4.01 -13.49 -11.81
CA MET A 37 3.64 -14.73 -11.11
C MET A 37 4.43 -15.95 -11.61
N ALA A 38 4.70 -16.02 -12.91
CA ALA A 38 5.46 -17.13 -13.49
C ALA A 38 6.89 -17.25 -12.91
N LEU A 39 7.46 -16.14 -12.45
CA LEU A 39 8.79 -16.06 -11.83
C LEU A 39 8.77 -16.38 -10.32
N GLY A 40 7.61 -16.33 -9.68
CA GLY A 40 7.44 -16.61 -8.25
C GLY A 40 7.27 -18.10 -7.92
N LYS A 41 7.67 -19.04 -8.80
CA LYS A 41 7.42 -20.49 -8.60
C LYS A 41 8.38 -21.15 -7.65
N ASP A 42 9.66 -20.78 -7.67
CA ASP A 42 10.73 -21.48 -6.94
C ASP A 42 11.38 -20.64 -5.84
N GLY A 43 10.89 -19.44 -5.60
CA GLY A 43 11.38 -18.52 -4.57
C GLY A 43 12.73 -17.85 -4.89
N LYS A 44 13.26 -18.03 -6.10
CA LYS A 44 14.57 -17.46 -6.46
C LYS A 44 14.48 -16.04 -7.04
N PHE A 45 13.29 -15.67 -7.55
CA PHE A 45 13.09 -14.35 -8.11
C PHE A 45 13.10 -13.29 -7.01
N THR A 46 13.93 -12.27 -7.16
CA THR A 46 14.08 -11.21 -6.16
C THR A 46 13.08 -10.08 -6.37
N VAL A 47 12.53 -9.58 -5.27
CA VAL A 47 11.64 -8.42 -5.25
C VAL A 47 12.11 -7.45 -4.17
N ALA A 48 12.32 -6.20 -4.53
CA ALA A 48 12.71 -5.16 -3.59
C ALA A 48 11.49 -4.56 -2.87
N ASP A 49 11.70 -4.13 -1.64
CA ASP A 49 10.77 -3.33 -0.87
C ASP A 49 11.49 -2.22 -0.08
N SER A 50 10.74 -1.40 0.65
CA SER A 50 11.28 -0.26 1.39
C SER A 50 11.73 -0.58 2.81
N GLY A 51 11.76 -1.87 3.19
CA GLY A 51 12.27 -2.33 4.50
C GLY A 51 11.37 -3.33 5.20
N VAL A 52 11.95 -4.04 6.16
CA VAL A 52 11.26 -5.07 6.93
C VAL A 52 10.06 -4.48 7.69
N GLY A 53 8.90 -5.13 7.60
CA GLY A 53 7.67 -4.72 8.29
C GLY A 53 6.97 -3.49 7.69
N THR A 54 7.49 -2.91 6.61
CA THR A 54 6.80 -1.82 5.90
C THR A 54 5.56 -2.34 5.17
N THR A 55 4.66 -1.43 4.79
CA THR A 55 3.48 -1.80 3.98
C THR A 55 3.86 -2.42 2.64
N ASN A 56 4.99 -2.04 2.06
CA ASN A 56 5.48 -2.61 0.80
C ASN A 56 5.92 -4.08 0.99
N HIS A 57 6.63 -4.40 2.08
CA HIS A 57 6.95 -5.76 2.45
C HIS A 57 5.67 -6.60 2.63
N ILE A 58 4.72 -6.10 3.44
CA ILE A 58 3.45 -6.79 3.69
C ILE A 58 2.65 -6.99 2.39
N ALA A 59 2.67 -6.03 1.46
CA ALA A 59 2.00 -6.18 0.18
C ALA A 59 2.54 -7.36 -0.65
N ILE A 60 3.86 -7.55 -0.71
CA ILE A 60 4.48 -8.68 -1.44
C ILE A 60 4.09 -10.00 -0.79
N GLU A 61 4.15 -10.07 0.53
CA GLU A 61 3.80 -11.28 1.28
C GLU A 61 2.32 -11.64 1.14
N LEU A 62 1.43 -10.64 1.12
CA LEU A 62 0.00 -10.86 0.85
C LEU A 62 -0.26 -11.35 -0.57
N ILE A 63 0.47 -10.85 -1.57
CA ILE A 63 0.41 -11.38 -2.94
C ILE A 63 0.85 -12.86 -2.95
N GLY A 64 1.95 -13.17 -2.27
CA GLY A 64 2.44 -14.55 -2.12
C GLY A 64 1.42 -15.47 -1.44
N GLU A 65 0.81 -15.02 -0.35
CA GLU A 65 -0.21 -15.78 0.38
C GLU A 65 -1.46 -16.04 -0.49
N ALA A 66 -1.90 -15.03 -1.23
CA ALA A 66 -3.09 -15.13 -2.08
C ALA A 66 -2.88 -16.03 -3.31
N THR A 67 -1.67 -16.09 -3.86
CA THR A 67 -1.37 -16.74 -5.14
C THR A 67 -0.54 -18.01 -5.02
N GLY A 68 0.08 -18.25 -3.86
CA GLY A 68 1.07 -19.31 -3.66
C GLY A 68 2.46 -18.98 -4.23
N ALA A 69 2.67 -17.78 -4.77
CA ALA A 69 3.96 -17.34 -5.27
C ALA A 69 4.97 -17.12 -4.13
N LYS A 70 6.24 -17.38 -4.41
CA LYS A 70 7.36 -17.22 -3.46
C LYS A 70 8.43 -16.35 -4.09
N TYR A 71 8.95 -15.41 -3.33
CA TYR A 71 9.99 -14.47 -3.76
C TYR A 71 11.11 -14.40 -2.72
N THR A 72 12.32 -14.09 -3.16
CA THR A 72 13.39 -13.64 -2.27
C THR A 72 13.28 -12.13 -2.11
N LEU A 73 13.05 -11.64 -0.89
CA LEU A 73 12.87 -10.22 -0.64
C LEU A 73 14.21 -9.54 -0.39
N VAL A 74 14.37 -8.34 -0.98
CA VAL A 74 15.52 -7.47 -0.76
C VAL A 74 15.01 -6.22 -0.06
N HIS A 75 15.27 -6.15 1.24
CA HIS A 75 14.82 -5.06 2.09
C HIS A 75 15.77 -3.87 2.05
N TYR A 76 15.28 -2.73 1.63
CA TYR A 76 16.03 -1.47 1.61
C TYR A 76 15.70 -0.62 2.84
N LYS A 77 16.50 0.42 3.09
CA LYS A 77 16.21 1.44 4.11
C LYS A 77 15.43 2.61 3.50
N GLY A 78 14.26 2.30 2.92
CA GLY A 78 13.40 3.26 2.22
C GLY A 78 13.40 3.09 0.70
N SER A 79 12.42 3.71 0.03
CA SER A 79 12.18 3.53 -1.40
C SER A 79 13.28 4.12 -2.30
N GLY A 80 13.96 5.18 -1.85
CA GLY A 80 14.89 5.93 -2.71
C GLY A 80 16.04 5.09 -3.27
N GLN A 81 16.75 4.32 -2.44
CA GLN A 81 17.83 3.44 -2.91
C GLN A 81 17.27 2.28 -3.74
N ALA A 82 16.15 1.71 -3.34
CA ALA A 82 15.49 0.64 -4.10
C ALA A 82 15.12 1.11 -5.52
N HIS A 83 14.66 2.35 -5.68
CA HIS A 83 14.38 2.96 -6.99
C HIS A 83 15.63 3.06 -7.86
N LEU A 84 16.76 3.52 -7.29
CA LEU A 84 18.00 3.63 -8.03
C LEU A 84 18.49 2.27 -8.52
N ASP A 85 18.44 1.26 -7.66
CA ASP A 85 18.86 -0.10 -7.99
C ASP A 85 17.92 -0.77 -8.99
N LEU A 86 16.61 -0.51 -8.91
CA LEU A 86 15.65 -0.97 -9.92
C LEU A 86 15.92 -0.34 -11.28
N ILE A 87 16.12 0.98 -11.33
CA ILE A 87 16.41 1.71 -12.59
C ILE A 87 17.72 1.25 -13.21
N ALA A 88 18.71 0.97 -12.37
CA ALA A 88 20.01 0.42 -12.80
C ALA A 88 19.95 -1.08 -13.15
N GLY A 89 18.81 -1.76 -12.95
CA GLY A 89 18.64 -3.18 -13.23
C GLY A 89 19.32 -4.12 -12.23
N GLN A 90 19.69 -3.62 -11.04
CA GLN A 90 20.28 -4.43 -9.96
C GLN A 90 19.23 -5.31 -9.28
N VAL A 91 17.99 -4.87 -9.25
CA VAL A 91 16.83 -5.66 -8.83
C VAL A 91 15.79 -5.71 -9.95
N PRO A 92 15.17 -6.88 -10.20
CA PRO A 92 14.30 -7.06 -11.36
C PRO A 92 12.87 -6.56 -11.15
N ALA A 93 12.43 -6.37 -9.90
CA ALA A 93 11.11 -5.88 -9.55
C ALA A 93 11.11 -5.22 -8.18
N GLN A 94 10.16 -4.32 -7.96
CA GLN A 94 9.93 -3.67 -6.66
C GLN A 94 8.42 -3.49 -6.44
N VAL A 95 7.97 -3.67 -5.21
CA VAL A 95 6.66 -3.18 -4.77
C VAL A 95 6.87 -1.92 -3.95
N ASP A 96 6.19 -0.84 -4.34
CA ASP A 96 6.25 0.43 -3.64
C ASP A 96 4.89 1.13 -3.62
N GLN A 97 4.79 2.25 -2.93
CA GLN A 97 3.61 3.10 -2.97
C GLN A 97 3.59 3.92 -4.27
N VAL A 98 2.38 4.09 -4.86
CA VAL A 98 2.23 4.83 -6.11
C VAL A 98 2.81 6.24 -6.01
N ASN A 99 2.59 6.95 -4.90
CA ASN A 99 3.09 8.31 -4.71
C ASN A 99 4.62 8.42 -4.70
N ALA A 100 5.33 7.38 -4.24
CA ALA A 100 6.79 7.32 -4.28
C ALA A 100 7.32 7.02 -5.69
N ALA A 101 6.66 6.13 -6.42
CA ALA A 101 7.13 5.64 -7.72
C ALA A 101 6.67 6.48 -8.92
N ILE A 102 5.57 7.26 -8.80
CA ILE A 102 4.88 7.87 -9.95
C ILE A 102 5.76 8.81 -10.78
N GLY A 103 6.65 9.55 -10.14
CA GLY A 103 7.58 10.45 -10.85
C GLY A 103 8.49 9.67 -11.81
N HIS A 104 9.02 8.54 -11.37
CA HIS A 104 9.86 7.68 -12.19
C HIS A 104 9.06 6.94 -13.27
N ILE A 105 7.83 6.52 -12.96
CA ILE A 105 6.93 5.89 -13.94
C ILE A 105 6.62 6.86 -15.08
N LYS A 106 6.19 8.10 -14.76
CA LYS A 106 5.90 9.15 -15.76
C LYS A 106 7.13 9.57 -16.56
N ALA A 107 8.30 9.51 -15.97
CA ALA A 107 9.57 9.78 -16.66
C ALA A 107 10.07 8.59 -17.51
N GLY A 108 9.33 7.48 -17.58
CA GLY A 108 9.71 6.27 -18.32
C GLY A 108 10.91 5.51 -17.75
N LYS A 109 11.32 5.83 -16.52
CA LYS A 109 12.44 5.16 -15.83
C LYS A 109 12.05 3.85 -15.16
N MET A 110 10.75 3.65 -14.96
CA MET A 110 10.14 2.42 -14.44
C MET A 110 8.88 2.11 -15.24
N ARG A 111 8.53 0.84 -15.35
CA ARG A 111 7.25 0.38 -15.87
C ARG A 111 6.38 -0.10 -14.71
N ALA A 112 5.18 0.46 -14.57
CA ALA A 112 4.17 -0.06 -13.67
C ALA A 112 3.47 -1.26 -14.30
N ILE A 113 3.29 -2.33 -13.54
CA ILE A 113 2.65 -3.58 -13.98
C ILE A 113 1.21 -3.65 -13.51
N ALA A 114 0.96 -3.37 -12.22
CA ALA A 114 -0.37 -3.34 -11.64
C ALA A 114 -0.38 -2.54 -10.34
N VAL A 115 -1.54 -1.98 -10.01
CA VAL A 115 -1.79 -1.30 -8.72
C VAL A 115 -2.69 -2.14 -7.83
N SER A 116 -2.53 -2.02 -6.51
CA SER A 116 -3.28 -2.80 -5.52
C SER A 116 -4.61 -2.18 -5.09
N SER A 117 -5.01 -1.07 -5.72
CA SER A 117 -6.29 -0.39 -5.44
C SER A 117 -7.48 -1.13 -6.03
N ASP A 118 -8.68 -0.81 -5.52
CA ASP A 118 -9.95 -1.32 -6.02
C ASP A 118 -10.25 -0.88 -7.46
N LYS A 119 -9.84 0.35 -7.80
CA LYS A 119 -9.96 0.96 -9.14
C LYS A 119 -8.60 1.44 -9.61
N ARG A 120 -8.44 1.61 -10.93
CA ARG A 120 -7.21 2.19 -11.50
C ARG A 120 -6.95 3.58 -10.92
N VAL A 121 -5.68 3.89 -10.73
CA VAL A 121 -5.24 5.21 -10.25
C VAL A 121 -5.41 6.23 -11.38
N PRO A 122 -6.13 7.34 -11.18
CA PRO A 122 -6.39 8.33 -12.24
C PRO A 122 -5.13 8.87 -12.92
N GLN A 123 -4.02 8.94 -12.18
CA GLN A 123 -2.74 9.41 -12.70
C GLN A 123 -1.97 8.34 -13.51
N LEU A 124 -2.44 7.09 -13.50
CA LEU A 124 -1.92 5.93 -14.23
C LEU A 124 -3.07 5.14 -14.87
N PRO A 125 -3.87 5.75 -15.76
CA PRO A 125 -5.12 5.17 -16.26
C PRO A 125 -4.90 3.87 -17.06
N ASP A 126 -3.74 3.70 -17.67
CA ASP A 126 -3.39 2.52 -18.45
C ASP A 126 -2.86 1.35 -17.61
N VAL A 127 -2.55 1.59 -16.32
CA VAL A 127 -2.06 0.55 -15.42
C VAL A 127 -3.25 -0.18 -14.80
N PRO A 128 -3.38 -1.50 -15.02
CA PRO A 128 -4.49 -2.26 -14.46
C PRO A 128 -4.36 -2.41 -12.94
N THR A 129 -5.47 -2.70 -12.29
CA THR A 129 -5.46 -3.18 -10.91
C THR A 129 -5.01 -4.65 -10.87
N MET A 130 -4.53 -5.11 -9.71
CA MET A 130 -4.22 -6.53 -9.50
C MET A 130 -5.45 -7.41 -9.69
N LYS A 131 -6.65 -6.92 -9.38
CA LYS A 131 -7.94 -7.60 -9.63
C LYS A 131 -8.23 -7.81 -11.11
N GLU A 132 -7.87 -6.83 -11.96
CA GLU A 132 -8.07 -6.90 -13.41
C GLU A 132 -7.05 -7.83 -14.10
N SER A 133 -6.03 -8.29 -13.39
CA SER A 133 -4.94 -9.09 -13.97
C SER A 133 -5.35 -10.50 -14.42
N GLY A 134 -6.50 -11.02 -13.98
CA GLY A 134 -6.93 -12.39 -14.22
C GLY A 134 -6.10 -13.47 -13.49
N VAL A 135 -5.20 -13.08 -12.60
CA VAL A 135 -4.39 -14.01 -11.79
C VAL A 135 -5.25 -14.60 -10.68
N LYS A 136 -5.29 -15.94 -10.63
CA LYS A 136 -6.02 -16.68 -9.59
C LYS A 136 -5.50 -16.29 -8.19
N GLY A 137 -6.43 -15.96 -7.31
CA GLY A 137 -6.16 -15.48 -5.95
C GLY A 137 -6.12 -13.96 -5.82
N LEU A 138 -6.08 -13.20 -6.93
CA LEU A 138 -6.09 -11.74 -6.91
C LEU A 138 -7.45 -11.13 -7.29
N GLU A 139 -8.50 -11.91 -7.47
CA GLU A 139 -9.82 -11.47 -7.94
C GLU A 139 -10.45 -10.40 -7.02
N ASN A 140 -10.14 -10.45 -5.74
CA ASN A 140 -10.60 -9.50 -4.73
C ASN A 140 -9.44 -8.82 -4.00
N PHE A 141 -8.23 -8.90 -4.54
CA PHE A 141 -7.04 -8.36 -3.88
C PHE A 141 -7.06 -6.84 -3.90
N THR A 142 -7.06 -6.26 -2.71
CA THR A 142 -6.85 -4.82 -2.50
C THR A 142 -5.96 -4.63 -1.28
N PHE A 143 -5.00 -3.73 -1.40
CA PHE A 143 -4.13 -3.34 -0.30
C PHE A 143 -3.67 -1.91 -0.48
N SER A 144 -3.70 -1.13 0.59
CA SER A 144 -3.26 0.28 0.57
C SER A 144 -2.65 0.66 1.89
N THR A 145 -1.64 1.51 1.84
CA THR A 145 -1.24 2.26 3.03
C THR A 145 -2.32 3.27 3.34
N TYR A 146 -2.63 3.46 4.60
CA TYR A 146 -3.61 4.45 5.04
C TYR A 146 -3.00 5.44 6.04
N THR A 147 -3.60 6.62 6.12
CA THR A 147 -3.35 7.61 7.15
C THR A 147 -4.67 7.91 7.85
N GLY A 148 -4.69 7.81 9.18
CA GLY A 148 -5.84 8.12 10.01
C GLY A 148 -5.52 9.20 11.02
N LEU A 149 -6.52 9.97 11.42
CA LEU A 149 -6.47 10.87 12.56
C LEU A 149 -6.99 10.15 13.80
N PHE A 150 -6.20 10.24 14.88
CA PHE A 150 -6.49 9.64 16.17
C PHE A 150 -6.36 10.67 17.27
N ALA A 151 -7.05 10.47 18.38
CA ALA A 151 -6.88 11.22 19.62
C ALA A 151 -6.51 10.25 20.75
N PRO A 152 -6.00 10.75 21.89
CA PRO A 152 -5.92 9.95 23.11
C PRO A 152 -7.28 9.37 23.47
N ALA A 153 -7.30 8.18 24.04
CA ALA A 153 -8.52 7.53 24.51
C ALA A 153 -9.31 8.41 25.49
N LYS A 154 -10.63 8.19 25.54
CA LYS A 154 -11.55 8.92 26.44
C LYS A 154 -11.73 10.40 26.08
N LEU A 155 -11.57 10.76 24.81
CA LEU A 155 -11.99 12.08 24.35
C LEU A 155 -13.50 12.28 24.58
N PRO A 156 -13.95 13.44 25.10
CA PRO A 156 -15.38 13.71 25.24
C PRO A 156 -16.13 13.55 23.91
N PRO A 157 -17.33 12.89 23.90
CA PRO A 157 -18.04 12.60 22.66
C PRO A 157 -18.33 13.81 21.79
N GLU A 158 -18.61 14.96 22.41
CA GLU A 158 -18.84 16.22 21.72
C GLU A 158 -17.61 16.76 20.99
N ILE A 159 -16.41 16.56 21.56
CA ILE A 159 -15.14 16.92 20.94
C ILE A 159 -14.84 15.99 19.79
N LEU A 160 -15.05 14.67 19.99
CA LEU A 160 -14.91 13.68 18.93
C LEU A 160 -15.80 14.02 17.72
N ALA A 161 -17.09 14.33 17.97
CA ALA A 161 -18.02 14.68 16.91
C ALA A 161 -17.59 15.93 16.14
N LYS A 162 -17.13 16.99 16.84
CA LYS A 162 -16.62 18.22 16.23
C LYS A 162 -15.38 17.96 15.37
N LEU A 163 -14.43 17.18 15.87
CA LEU A 163 -13.22 16.85 15.12
C LEU A 163 -13.54 16.01 13.87
N ASN A 164 -14.41 15.01 14.00
CA ASN A 164 -14.83 14.21 12.84
C ASN A 164 -15.53 15.07 11.79
N ALA A 165 -16.50 15.91 12.19
CA ALA A 165 -17.21 16.81 11.28
C ALA A 165 -16.25 17.77 10.56
N ALA A 166 -15.27 18.35 11.27
CA ALA A 166 -14.24 19.19 10.68
C ALA A 166 -13.39 18.42 9.66
N MET A 167 -12.98 17.20 9.97
CA MET A 167 -12.22 16.33 9.06
C MET A 167 -13.01 16.01 7.79
N VAL A 168 -14.29 15.60 7.94
CA VAL A 168 -15.16 15.28 6.80
C VAL A 168 -15.29 16.50 5.88
N THR A 169 -15.58 17.70 6.45
CA THR A 169 -15.70 18.93 5.68
C THR A 169 -14.38 19.30 4.97
N THR A 170 -13.25 19.23 5.67
CA THR A 170 -11.94 19.56 5.11
C THR A 170 -11.54 18.63 3.97
N LEU A 171 -11.73 17.31 4.16
CA LEU A 171 -11.35 16.31 3.15
C LEU A 171 -12.32 16.26 1.95
N ALA A 172 -13.49 16.89 2.06
CA ALA A 172 -14.43 17.09 0.96
C ALA A 172 -14.21 18.42 0.21
N ASP A 173 -13.37 19.32 0.72
CA ASP A 173 -13.06 20.58 0.05
C ASP A 173 -12.35 20.31 -1.28
N PRO A 174 -12.82 20.90 -2.42
CA PRO A 174 -12.25 20.64 -3.74
C PRO A 174 -10.76 20.95 -3.86
N ALA A 175 -10.26 21.98 -3.15
CA ALA A 175 -8.84 22.34 -3.18
C ALA A 175 -8.00 21.29 -2.43
N VAL A 176 -8.52 20.77 -1.32
CA VAL A 176 -7.88 19.70 -0.56
C VAL A 176 -7.90 18.40 -1.37
N VAL A 177 -9.05 18.01 -1.93
CA VAL A 177 -9.16 16.82 -2.80
C VAL A 177 -8.17 16.90 -3.95
N LYS A 178 -8.10 18.07 -4.63
CA LYS A 178 -7.14 18.28 -5.71
C LYS A 178 -5.70 18.13 -5.21
N ARG A 179 -5.35 18.71 -4.06
CA ARG A 179 -4.00 18.63 -3.52
C ARG A 179 -3.58 17.20 -3.20
N PHE A 180 -4.49 16.39 -2.63
CA PHE A 180 -4.23 14.97 -2.40
C PHE A 180 -4.07 14.20 -3.73
N ALA A 181 -4.95 14.46 -4.70
CA ALA A 181 -4.85 13.86 -6.03
C ALA A 181 -3.51 14.20 -6.73
N ASP A 182 -3.03 15.45 -6.63
CA ASP A 182 -1.72 15.85 -7.16
C ASP A 182 -0.56 15.04 -6.53
N LEU A 183 -0.75 14.56 -5.29
CA LEU A 183 0.18 13.68 -4.57
C LEU A 183 -0.13 12.19 -4.77
N THR A 184 -1.02 11.83 -5.71
CA THR A 184 -1.47 10.46 -5.98
C THR A 184 -2.09 9.74 -4.78
N ALA A 185 -2.66 10.51 -3.86
CA ALA A 185 -3.42 10.02 -2.73
C ALA A 185 -4.91 10.30 -2.94
N GLU A 186 -5.77 9.47 -2.38
CA GLU A 186 -7.21 9.66 -2.40
C GLU A 186 -7.70 10.03 -1.01
N THR A 187 -8.41 11.16 -0.89
CA THR A 187 -9.06 11.51 0.38
C THR A 187 -10.16 10.48 0.70
N ARG A 188 -10.19 10.02 1.94
CA ARG A 188 -11.09 8.96 2.40
C ARG A 188 -11.73 9.32 3.74
N PRO A 189 -12.47 10.45 3.85
CA PRO A 189 -13.11 10.80 5.10
C PRO A 189 -14.04 9.67 5.57
N SER A 190 -14.04 9.39 6.86
CA SER A 190 -14.86 8.35 7.47
C SER A 190 -15.40 8.78 8.83
N THR A 191 -16.38 8.05 9.31
CA THR A 191 -16.76 8.08 10.73
C THR A 191 -15.67 7.40 11.59
N PRO A 192 -15.65 7.67 12.90
CA PRO A 192 -14.77 6.95 13.83
C PRO A 192 -14.99 5.44 13.81
N GLN A 193 -16.25 5.01 13.67
CA GLN A 193 -16.64 3.60 13.62
C GLN A 193 -16.15 2.90 12.36
N GLU A 194 -16.22 3.57 11.21
CA GLU A 194 -15.69 3.03 9.94
C GLU A 194 -14.17 2.89 9.97
N LEU A 195 -13.46 3.88 10.56
CA LEU A 195 -12.01 3.76 10.74
C LEU A 195 -11.66 2.61 11.69
N ALA A 196 -12.37 2.47 12.83
CA ALA A 196 -12.17 1.36 13.75
C ALA A 196 -12.38 0.00 13.05
N ALA A 197 -13.49 -0.13 12.30
CA ALA A 197 -13.78 -1.36 11.55
C ALA A 197 -12.76 -1.67 10.46
N MET A 198 -12.16 -0.64 9.84
CA MET A 198 -11.06 -0.80 8.89
C MET A 198 -9.83 -1.36 9.60
N LEU A 199 -9.43 -0.78 10.74
CA LEU A 199 -8.29 -1.24 11.54
C LEU A 199 -8.45 -2.69 11.98
N ASP A 200 -9.64 -3.08 12.43
CA ASP A 200 -9.93 -4.46 12.82
C ASP A 200 -9.76 -5.45 11.65
N ARG A 201 -10.18 -5.06 10.44
CA ARG A 201 -9.99 -5.89 9.24
C ARG A 201 -8.51 -6.02 8.87
N GLU A 202 -7.79 -4.90 8.85
CA GLU A 202 -6.34 -4.87 8.56
C GLU A 202 -5.57 -5.72 9.58
N GLU A 203 -5.89 -5.61 10.85
CA GLU A 203 -5.25 -6.40 11.88
C GLU A 203 -5.47 -7.91 11.70
N LYS A 204 -6.72 -8.32 11.40
CA LYS A 204 -7.05 -9.73 11.14
C LYS A 204 -6.32 -10.29 9.92
N LEU A 205 -6.00 -9.45 8.94
CA LEU A 205 -5.25 -9.82 7.75
C LEU A 205 -3.74 -9.87 8.02
N VAL A 206 -3.20 -8.82 8.63
CA VAL A 206 -1.74 -8.59 8.68
C VAL A 206 -1.09 -9.27 9.88
N VAL A 207 -1.74 -9.30 11.05
CA VAL A 207 -1.13 -9.86 12.27
C VAL A 207 -0.83 -11.36 12.17
N PRO A 208 -1.72 -12.22 11.63
CA PRO A 208 -1.41 -13.63 11.41
C PRO A 208 -0.23 -13.81 10.45
N LEU A 209 -0.15 -13.00 9.40
CA LEU A 209 0.94 -13.04 8.42
C LEU A 209 2.28 -12.66 9.08
N ILE A 210 2.33 -11.56 9.82
CA ILE A 210 3.52 -11.13 10.57
C ILE A 210 4.01 -12.23 11.50
N LYS A 211 3.09 -12.88 12.24
CA LYS A 211 3.44 -13.99 13.14
C LYS A 211 3.97 -15.20 12.39
N LYS A 212 3.31 -15.59 11.29
CA LYS A 212 3.70 -16.73 10.43
C LYS A 212 5.10 -16.53 9.86
N LEU A 213 5.43 -15.32 9.43
CA LEU A 213 6.71 -14.98 8.81
C LEU A 213 7.80 -14.60 9.83
N GLY A 214 7.45 -14.50 11.11
CA GLY A 214 8.42 -14.09 12.15
C GLY A 214 8.94 -12.65 11.97
N ILE A 215 8.18 -11.78 11.30
CA ILE A 215 8.57 -10.38 11.07
C ILE A 215 8.62 -9.66 12.41
N LYS A 216 9.78 -9.09 12.73
CA LYS A 216 10.01 -8.27 13.92
C LYS A 216 10.30 -6.85 13.49
N ALA A 217 9.68 -5.88 14.15
CA ALA A 217 10.08 -4.48 14.00
C ALA A 217 11.49 -4.30 14.57
N GLU A 218 12.37 -3.68 13.81
CA GLU A 218 13.69 -3.25 14.26
C GLU A 218 13.58 -2.04 15.20
#